data_a112b52eb97d167c46761a41fdad1b73
#
_entry.id   a112b52eb97d167c46761a41fdad1b73
#
_cell.length_a   1.000
_cell.length_b   1.000
_cell.length_c   1.000
_cell.angle_alpha   90.00
_cell.angle_beta   90.00
_cell.angle_gamma   90.00
#
_symmetry.space_group_name_H-M   'P 1'
#
loop_
_entity.id
_entity.type
_entity.pdbx_description
1 polymer ?
#
loop_
_entity_poly.entity_id
_entity_poly.type
_entity_poly.pdbx_seq_one_letter_code
_entity_poly.pdbx_strand_id
1 'polypeptide(L)'
;MHLATAVLASLALAMSPPKPNLIRIGAHDFSYTVPDSIPAGLTTIEMTNDGRDLHHAIFFRLEGGKRLADLQAAMKAAGPMPTWAIPVGGPNGPAPGGTATATLNLKPGRYVILCVIPGADGVPHVMKGMAKEVMVTGKADAAPTYPKADVNLRLADYSFGFDKPLTAGHHVVQVTVAPGQPHEIVVVRLAPGKTIQDFAAWGEKPSGPPPAELVGGLAPMVGESPAQFSLDLKPGDYGVICFVPDGKDGKPHFLHGMSQGFKVAA
;
A
#
# COMPACT_ATOMS: atom_id res chain seq x y z
N MET A 1 11.81 48.05 -49.89
CA MET A 1 11.64 46.59 -49.76
C MET A 1 11.63 46.24 -48.29
N HIS A 2 10.46 46.00 -47.71
CA HIS A 2 10.35 45.55 -46.29
C HIS A 2 10.11 44.05 -46.28
N LEU A 3 11.08 43.28 -45.74
CA LEU A 3 10.90 41.85 -45.48
C LEU A 3 10.10 41.73 -44.17
N ALA A 4 8.91 41.16 -44.28
CA ALA A 4 8.13 40.73 -43.14
C ALA A 4 8.59 39.34 -42.70
N THR A 5 9.19 39.26 -41.52
CA THR A 5 9.58 37.96 -40.92
C THR A 5 8.35 37.37 -40.21
N ALA A 6 7.80 36.32 -40.79
CA ALA A 6 6.70 35.55 -40.16
C ALA A 6 7.28 34.67 -39.05
N VAL A 7 6.91 34.94 -37.82
CA VAL A 7 7.19 34.07 -36.64
C VAL A 7 6.12 32.98 -36.60
N LEU A 8 6.49 31.76 -36.94
CA LEU A 8 5.65 30.56 -36.73
C LEU A 8 5.69 30.20 -35.25
N ALA A 9 4.64 30.50 -34.51
CA ALA A 9 4.43 30.00 -33.18
C ALA A 9 3.98 28.52 -33.25
N SER A 10 4.86 27.61 -32.86
CA SER A 10 4.54 26.18 -32.73
C SER A 10 3.69 26.00 -31.49
N LEU A 11 2.38 25.75 -31.62
CA LEU A 11 1.52 25.27 -30.53
C LEU A 11 1.92 23.81 -30.24
N ALA A 12 2.69 23.61 -29.19
CA ALA A 12 2.87 22.27 -28.63
C ALA A 12 1.53 21.87 -27.96
N LEU A 13 0.80 20.94 -28.54
CA LEU A 13 -0.33 20.28 -27.88
C LEU A 13 0.24 19.58 -26.64
N ALA A 14 -0.10 20.07 -25.47
CA ALA A 14 0.18 19.39 -24.21
C ALA A 14 -0.64 18.08 -24.18
N MET A 15 -0.01 16.97 -24.52
CA MET A 15 -0.62 15.65 -24.36
C MET A 15 -0.86 15.42 -22.86
N SER A 16 -2.11 15.11 -22.50
CA SER A 16 -2.42 14.66 -21.14
C SER A 16 -1.56 13.44 -20.80
N PRO A 17 -1.01 13.35 -19.58
CA PRO A 17 -0.22 12.19 -19.19
C PRO A 17 -1.07 10.91 -19.35
N PRO A 18 -0.46 9.79 -19.75
CA PRO A 18 -1.17 8.53 -19.87
C PRO A 18 -1.78 8.14 -18.54
N LYS A 19 -3.04 7.67 -18.57
CA LYS A 19 -3.69 7.16 -17.36
C LYS A 19 -2.99 5.88 -16.89
N PRO A 20 -2.90 5.65 -15.56
CA PRO A 20 -2.43 4.37 -15.03
C PRO A 20 -3.25 3.20 -15.60
N ASN A 21 -2.61 2.05 -15.80
CA ASN A 21 -3.34 0.80 -16.00
C ASN A 21 -4.27 0.56 -14.79
N LEU A 22 -5.40 -0.09 -15.01
CA LEU A 22 -6.30 -0.46 -13.92
C LEU A 22 -6.40 -1.97 -13.83
N ILE A 23 -6.10 -2.54 -12.66
CA ILE A 23 -6.38 -3.93 -12.34
C ILE A 23 -7.29 -4.03 -11.13
N ARG A 24 -8.15 -5.04 -11.14
CA ARG A 24 -9.05 -5.35 -10.02
C ARG A 24 -8.66 -6.66 -9.38
N ILE A 25 -8.66 -6.66 -8.06
CA ILE A 25 -8.34 -7.82 -7.23
C ILE A 25 -9.53 -8.07 -6.29
N GLY A 26 -10.05 -9.30 -6.28
CA GLY A 26 -10.92 -9.79 -5.22
C GLY A 26 -10.08 -10.48 -4.15
N ALA A 27 -10.17 -10.02 -2.90
CA ALA A 27 -9.58 -10.69 -1.75
C ALA A 27 -10.67 -11.52 -1.05
N HIS A 28 -10.55 -12.84 -1.10
CA HIS A 28 -11.45 -13.78 -0.44
C HIS A 28 -10.75 -14.43 0.74
N ASP A 29 -11.49 -15.09 1.63
CA ASP A 29 -10.86 -15.80 2.73
C ASP A 29 -9.87 -16.84 2.19
N PHE A 30 -8.58 -16.49 2.36
CA PHE A 30 -7.34 -17.18 2.03
C PHE A 30 -7.03 -17.32 0.53
N SER A 31 -7.60 -16.49 -0.33
CA SER A 31 -7.27 -16.48 -1.77
C SER A 31 -7.44 -15.10 -2.43
N TYR A 32 -6.85 -14.95 -3.63
CA TYR A 32 -7.04 -13.78 -4.49
C TYR A 32 -7.58 -14.17 -5.85
N THR A 33 -8.58 -13.41 -6.32
CA THR A 33 -8.93 -13.35 -7.75
C THR A 33 -8.16 -12.20 -8.37
N VAL A 34 -7.21 -12.51 -9.25
CA VAL A 34 -6.35 -11.54 -9.94
C VAL A 34 -5.87 -12.14 -11.27
N PRO A 35 -5.66 -11.34 -12.34
CA PRO A 35 -5.08 -11.82 -13.58
C PRO A 35 -3.68 -12.44 -13.37
N ASP A 36 -3.35 -13.51 -14.09
CA ASP A 36 -2.02 -14.15 -14.03
C ASP A 36 -0.91 -13.25 -14.61
N SER A 37 -1.27 -12.28 -15.44
CA SER A 37 -0.36 -11.28 -16.02
C SER A 37 -0.91 -9.88 -15.83
N ILE A 38 -0.03 -8.97 -15.42
CA ILE A 38 -0.31 -7.55 -15.15
C ILE A 38 0.60 -6.72 -16.05
N PRO A 39 0.13 -5.63 -16.69
CA PRO A 39 0.98 -4.75 -17.46
C PRO A 39 1.99 -4.02 -16.57
N ALA A 40 3.24 -3.89 -17.05
CA ALA A 40 4.25 -3.06 -16.40
C ALA A 40 3.92 -1.57 -16.53
N GLY A 41 4.52 -0.76 -15.66
CA GLY A 41 4.34 0.69 -15.61
C GLY A 41 3.39 1.11 -14.51
N LEU A 42 2.90 2.35 -14.61
CA LEU A 42 2.02 2.92 -13.60
C LEU A 42 0.67 2.19 -13.63
N THR A 43 0.33 1.55 -12.51
CA THR A 43 -0.84 0.67 -12.38
C THR A 43 -1.60 0.98 -11.11
N THR A 44 -2.87 1.33 -11.24
CA THR A 44 -3.81 1.42 -10.13
C THR A 44 -4.39 0.03 -9.86
N ILE A 45 -4.24 -0.42 -8.64
CA ILE A 45 -4.77 -1.68 -8.11
C ILE A 45 -5.98 -1.31 -7.27
N GLU A 46 -7.15 -1.78 -7.67
CA GLU A 46 -8.40 -1.67 -6.92
C GLU A 46 -8.69 -3.04 -6.31
N MET A 47 -8.66 -3.13 -4.99
CA MET A 47 -8.90 -4.36 -4.25
C MET A 47 -10.23 -4.26 -3.50
N THR A 48 -11.13 -5.19 -3.75
CA THR A 48 -12.34 -5.40 -2.95
C THR A 48 -12.10 -6.52 -1.95
N ASN A 49 -12.48 -6.30 -0.70
CA ASN A 49 -12.48 -7.36 0.30
C ASN A 49 -13.82 -8.12 0.26
N ASP A 50 -13.83 -9.22 -0.46
CA ASP A 50 -14.99 -10.11 -0.61
C ASP A 50 -15.01 -11.22 0.46
N GLY A 51 -14.08 -11.19 1.42
CA GLY A 51 -13.97 -12.12 2.54
C GLY A 51 -14.72 -11.64 3.79
N ARG A 52 -14.64 -12.43 4.85
CA ARG A 52 -15.17 -12.14 6.18
C ARG A 52 -14.12 -11.53 7.09
N ASP A 53 -12.86 -11.87 6.85
CA ASP A 53 -11.71 -11.39 7.59
C ASP A 53 -11.14 -10.11 6.95
N LEU A 54 -10.24 -9.44 7.65
CA LEU A 54 -9.46 -8.34 7.10
C LEU A 54 -8.42 -8.89 6.12
N HIS A 55 -8.31 -8.28 4.96
CA HIS A 55 -7.31 -8.66 3.96
C HIS A 55 -6.57 -7.43 3.44
N HIS A 56 -5.29 -7.61 3.10
CA HIS A 56 -4.51 -6.66 2.32
C HIS A 56 -3.82 -7.38 1.15
N ALA A 57 -3.31 -6.64 0.19
CA ALA A 57 -2.53 -7.19 -0.91
C ALA A 57 -1.13 -6.57 -0.91
N ILE A 58 -0.16 -7.25 -0.29
CA ILE A 58 1.25 -6.85 -0.39
C ILE A 58 1.81 -7.42 -1.69
N PHE A 59 2.35 -6.57 -2.55
CA PHE A 59 3.08 -6.96 -3.74
C PHE A 59 4.57 -7.10 -3.41
N PHE A 60 5.10 -8.30 -3.54
CA PHE A 60 6.53 -8.56 -3.48
C PHE A 60 7.07 -8.82 -4.88
N ARG A 61 8.03 -8.01 -5.33
CA ARG A 61 8.82 -8.33 -6.52
C ARG A 61 9.88 -9.36 -6.13
N LEU A 62 9.93 -10.49 -6.87
CA LEU A 62 10.90 -11.56 -6.62
C LEU A 62 12.09 -11.43 -7.59
N GLU A 63 13.29 -11.39 -7.04
CA GLU A 63 14.54 -11.33 -7.80
C GLU A 63 15.25 -12.69 -7.86
N GLY A 64 16.31 -12.79 -8.70
CA GLY A 64 17.13 -14.00 -8.78
C GLY A 64 16.39 -15.27 -9.25
N GLY A 65 15.32 -15.13 -10.03
CA GLY A 65 14.54 -16.27 -10.53
C GLY A 65 13.69 -16.97 -9.46
N LYS A 66 13.56 -16.38 -8.28
CA LYS A 66 12.78 -16.89 -7.16
C LYS A 66 11.28 -16.95 -7.47
N ARG A 67 10.57 -17.85 -6.78
CA ARG A 67 9.16 -18.12 -6.98
C ARG A 67 8.40 -18.12 -5.64
N LEU A 68 7.07 -18.21 -5.72
CA LEU A 68 6.19 -18.31 -4.55
C LEU A 68 6.64 -19.43 -3.58
N ALA A 69 7.04 -20.59 -4.10
CA ALA A 69 7.50 -21.70 -3.25
C ALA A 69 8.76 -21.35 -2.45
N ASP A 70 9.70 -20.59 -3.04
CA ASP A 70 10.90 -20.12 -2.31
C ASP A 70 10.52 -19.17 -1.18
N LEU A 71 9.59 -18.23 -1.46
CA LEU A 71 9.11 -17.27 -0.46
C LEU A 71 8.38 -17.97 0.69
N GLN A 72 7.50 -18.92 0.38
CA GLN A 72 6.81 -19.73 1.39
C GLN A 72 7.79 -20.55 2.25
N ALA A 73 8.84 -21.12 1.65
CA ALA A 73 9.87 -21.84 2.39
C ALA A 73 10.63 -20.89 3.35
N ALA A 74 10.98 -19.67 2.88
CA ALA A 74 11.65 -18.68 3.72
C ALA A 74 10.77 -18.22 4.89
N MET A 75 9.48 -17.98 4.64
CA MET A 75 8.54 -17.57 5.70
C MET A 75 8.33 -18.68 6.75
N LYS A 76 8.31 -19.95 6.33
CA LYS A 76 8.24 -21.09 7.25
C LYS A 76 9.48 -21.23 8.13
N ALA A 77 10.64 -20.81 7.64
CA ALA A 77 11.89 -20.82 8.40
C ALA A 77 11.93 -19.75 9.52
N ALA A 78 10.91 -18.90 9.64
CA ALA A 78 10.75 -17.88 10.68
C ALA A 78 11.97 -16.94 10.82
N GLY A 79 12.66 -16.65 9.72
CA GLY A 79 13.75 -15.68 9.64
C GLY A 79 13.29 -14.31 9.15
N PRO A 80 14.22 -13.34 9.02
CA PRO A 80 13.91 -12.07 8.38
C PRO A 80 13.49 -12.27 6.93
N MET A 81 12.69 -11.35 6.40
CA MET A 81 12.27 -11.40 5.00
C MET A 81 13.50 -11.38 4.08
N PRO A 82 13.59 -12.31 3.12
CA PRO A 82 14.76 -12.39 2.25
C PRO A 82 14.93 -11.14 1.40
N THR A 83 16.16 -10.71 1.18
CA THR A 83 16.49 -9.50 0.40
C THR A 83 16.06 -9.56 -1.07
N TRP A 84 15.85 -10.78 -1.62
CA TRP A 84 15.34 -10.98 -2.96
C TRP A 84 13.81 -10.88 -3.08
N ALA A 85 13.08 -10.74 -1.96
CA ALA A 85 11.65 -10.49 -1.89
C ALA A 85 11.42 -9.02 -1.52
N ILE A 86 11.26 -8.17 -2.52
CA ILE A 86 11.23 -6.72 -2.35
C ILE A 86 9.76 -6.27 -2.25
N PRO A 87 9.30 -5.76 -1.09
CA PRO A 87 7.97 -5.21 -0.96
C PRO A 87 7.87 -3.89 -1.73
N VAL A 88 6.86 -3.77 -2.58
CA VAL A 88 6.67 -2.58 -3.44
C VAL A 88 5.35 -1.86 -3.18
N GLY A 89 4.64 -2.21 -2.11
CA GLY A 89 3.36 -1.64 -1.76
C GLY A 89 2.18 -2.52 -2.15
N GLY A 90 1.02 -1.92 -2.24
CA GLY A 90 -0.26 -2.53 -2.58
C GLY A 90 -1.40 -1.94 -1.74
N PRO A 91 -2.67 -2.25 -2.05
CA PRO A 91 -3.79 -1.81 -1.23
C PRO A 91 -3.71 -2.37 0.18
N ASN A 92 -3.75 -1.49 1.19
CA ASN A 92 -3.85 -1.93 2.58
C ASN A 92 -5.33 -2.05 2.99
N GLY A 93 -5.58 -3.02 3.84
CA GLY A 93 -6.84 -3.69 4.04
C GLY A 93 -8.06 -2.83 4.30
N PRO A 94 -9.07 -2.81 3.44
CA PRO A 94 -10.39 -2.34 3.79
C PRO A 94 -11.12 -3.37 4.66
N ALA A 95 -12.12 -2.90 5.42
CA ALA A 95 -13.06 -3.78 6.10
C ALA A 95 -13.78 -4.72 5.10
N PRO A 96 -14.35 -5.85 5.55
CA PRO A 96 -15.18 -6.71 4.72
C PRO A 96 -16.25 -5.94 3.93
N GLY A 97 -16.35 -6.20 2.62
CA GLY A 97 -17.21 -5.48 1.68
C GLY A 97 -16.67 -4.12 1.21
N GLY A 98 -15.56 -3.63 1.77
CA GLY A 98 -14.92 -2.38 1.39
C GLY A 98 -13.95 -2.53 0.22
N THR A 99 -13.51 -1.39 -0.31
CA THR A 99 -12.53 -1.29 -1.41
C THR A 99 -11.38 -0.38 -0.99
N ALA A 100 -10.16 -0.76 -1.36
CA ALA A 100 -8.96 0.07 -1.22
C ALA A 100 -8.20 0.14 -2.54
N THR A 101 -7.49 1.24 -2.76
CA THR A 101 -6.71 1.45 -3.99
C THR A 101 -5.26 1.74 -3.67
N ALA A 102 -4.36 1.27 -4.55
CA ALA A 102 -2.96 1.69 -4.58
C ALA A 102 -2.52 1.89 -6.03
N THR A 103 -1.75 2.94 -6.30
CA THR A 103 -1.13 3.16 -7.61
C THR A 103 0.38 3.00 -7.47
N LEU A 104 0.92 2.01 -8.17
CA LEU A 104 2.32 1.59 -8.12
C LEU A 104 2.95 1.68 -9.51
N ASN A 105 4.26 1.95 -9.57
CA ASN A 105 5.04 1.76 -10.80
C ASN A 105 5.63 0.34 -10.81
N LEU A 106 4.94 -0.58 -11.45
CA LEU A 106 5.33 -1.99 -11.49
C LEU A 106 6.41 -2.21 -12.57
N LYS A 107 7.61 -2.65 -12.14
CA LYS A 107 8.69 -3.08 -13.04
C LYS A 107 8.36 -4.46 -13.63
N PRO A 108 8.77 -4.78 -14.87
CA PRO A 108 8.64 -6.14 -15.39
C PRO A 108 9.31 -7.16 -14.47
N GLY A 109 8.68 -8.32 -14.30
CA GLY A 109 9.21 -9.38 -13.46
C GLY A 109 8.15 -10.26 -12.81
N ARG A 110 8.61 -11.13 -11.95
CA ARG A 110 7.75 -12.02 -11.15
C ARG A 110 7.38 -11.35 -9.84
N TYR A 111 6.11 -11.45 -9.49
CA TYR A 111 5.59 -10.94 -8.23
C TYR A 111 4.82 -12.01 -7.48
N VAL A 112 4.75 -11.84 -6.18
CA VAL A 112 3.81 -12.55 -5.31
C VAL A 112 2.96 -11.50 -4.60
N ILE A 113 1.64 -11.70 -4.66
CA ILE A 113 0.67 -10.97 -3.86
C ILE A 113 0.34 -11.86 -2.67
N LEU A 114 0.40 -11.32 -1.44
CA LEU A 114 0.10 -12.11 -0.25
C LEU A 114 -0.53 -11.27 0.87
N CYS A 115 -1.18 -11.95 1.82
CA CYS A 115 -1.74 -11.37 3.04
C CYS A 115 -1.09 -11.97 4.28
N VAL A 116 -0.46 -11.12 5.12
CA VAL A 116 0.15 -11.55 6.39
C VAL A 116 -0.73 -11.26 7.61
N ILE A 117 -1.91 -10.67 7.42
CA ILE A 117 -2.85 -10.43 8.53
C ILE A 117 -3.17 -11.77 9.18
N PRO A 118 -3.08 -11.88 10.53
CA PRO A 118 -3.47 -13.09 11.22
C PRO A 118 -4.99 -13.24 11.28
N GLY A 119 -5.47 -14.45 11.08
CA GLY A 119 -6.87 -14.80 11.33
C GLY A 119 -7.18 -14.85 12.83
N ALA A 120 -8.44 -15.14 13.18
CA ALA A 120 -8.89 -15.27 14.57
C ALA A 120 -8.13 -16.34 15.39
N ASP A 121 -7.52 -17.31 14.70
CA ASP A 121 -6.65 -18.36 15.28
C ASP A 121 -5.18 -17.92 15.43
N GLY A 122 -4.85 -16.68 15.12
CA GLY A 122 -3.50 -16.12 15.15
C GLY A 122 -2.59 -16.57 13.99
N VAL A 123 -3.09 -17.38 13.05
CA VAL A 123 -2.31 -17.87 11.90
C VAL A 123 -2.40 -16.86 10.76
N PRO A 124 -1.26 -16.34 10.23
CA PRO A 124 -1.26 -15.44 9.08
C PRO A 124 -1.93 -16.06 7.86
N HIS A 125 -2.73 -15.28 7.13
CA HIS A 125 -3.51 -15.77 5.98
C HIS A 125 -2.64 -16.38 4.88
N VAL A 126 -1.41 -15.88 4.67
CA VAL A 126 -0.44 -16.49 3.75
C VAL A 126 -0.12 -17.94 4.12
N MET A 127 -0.11 -18.28 5.41
CA MET A 127 0.12 -19.65 5.88
C MET A 127 -1.09 -20.55 5.65
N LYS A 128 -2.26 -19.97 5.43
CA LYS A 128 -3.51 -20.65 5.02
C LYS A 128 -3.67 -20.73 3.50
N GLY A 129 -2.69 -20.22 2.73
CA GLY A 129 -2.69 -20.25 1.28
C GLY A 129 -2.96 -18.92 0.59
N MET A 130 -3.19 -17.83 1.34
CA MET A 130 -3.50 -16.52 0.75
C MET A 130 -2.26 -15.88 0.12
N ALA A 131 -1.84 -16.45 -1.00
CA ALA A 131 -0.76 -15.97 -1.84
C ALA A 131 -1.02 -16.31 -3.31
N LYS A 132 -0.67 -15.42 -4.22
CA LYS A 132 -0.80 -15.61 -5.67
C LYS A 132 0.43 -15.09 -6.38
N GLU A 133 1.06 -15.94 -7.21
CA GLU A 133 2.13 -15.54 -8.11
C GLU A 133 1.53 -14.90 -9.37
N VAL A 134 2.08 -13.75 -9.79
CA VAL A 134 1.67 -13.03 -11.00
C VAL A 134 2.91 -12.59 -11.79
N MET A 135 2.76 -12.47 -13.10
CA MET A 135 3.81 -11.93 -13.98
C MET A 135 3.48 -10.49 -14.37
N VAL A 136 4.42 -9.58 -14.13
CA VAL A 136 4.36 -8.22 -14.67
C VAL A 136 5.13 -8.21 -15.99
N THR A 137 4.43 -7.89 -17.09
CA THR A 137 4.95 -7.99 -18.45
C THR A 137 4.89 -6.66 -19.19
N GLY A 138 5.73 -6.49 -20.20
CA GLY A 138 5.81 -5.25 -20.98
C GLY A 138 6.95 -4.36 -20.53
N LYS A 139 6.81 -3.04 -20.73
CA LYS A 139 7.83 -2.03 -20.43
C LYS A 139 7.28 -1.02 -19.44
N ALA A 140 8.01 -0.76 -18.37
CA ALA A 140 7.70 0.32 -17.44
C ALA A 140 8.43 1.61 -17.84
N ASP A 141 7.80 2.77 -17.59
CA ASP A 141 8.47 4.05 -17.70
C ASP A 141 9.45 4.24 -16.54
N ALA A 142 10.64 4.73 -16.86
CA ALA A 142 11.66 5.02 -15.85
C ALA A 142 11.24 6.16 -14.90
N ALA A 143 10.46 7.11 -15.40
CA ALA A 143 9.95 8.26 -14.65
C ALA A 143 8.46 8.48 -15.01
N PRO A 144 7.55 7.68 -14.45
CA PRO A 144 6.13 7.79 -14.75
C PRO A 144 5.54 9.08 -14.17
N THR A 145 4.57 9.66 -14.88
CA THR A 145 3.80 10.78 -14.36
C THR A 145 2.61 10.26 -13.57
N TYR A 146 2.68 10.39 -12.25
CA TYR A 146 1.58 10.02 -11.35
C TYR A 146 0.37 10.97 -11.49
N PRO A 147 -0.85 10.49 -11.21
CA PRO A 147 -2.00 11.37 -10.98
C PRO A 147 -1.67 12.44 -9.95
N LYS A 148 -2.33 13.61 -10.09
CA LYS A 148 -2.10 14.71 -9.14
C LYS A 148 -2.53 14.29 -7.74
N ALA A 149 -1.59 14.20 -6.82
CA ALA A 149 -1.86 14.05 -5.39
C ALA A 149 -2.24 15.40 -4.77
N ASP A 150 -3.11 15.37 -3.77
CA ASP A 150 -3.42 16.55 -2.98
C ASP A 150 -2.70 16.53 -1.62
N VAL A 151 -2.21 15.37 -1.16
CA VAL A 151 -1.40 15.23 0.06
C VAL A 151 -0.13 14.46 -0.24
N ASN A 152 1.01 14.89 0.31
CA ASN A 152 2.25 14.15 0.26
C ASN A 152 2.58 13.61 1.66
N LEU A 153 2.94 12.32 1.71
CA LEU A 153 3.36 11.62 2.90
C LEU A 153 4.76 11.05 2.72
N ARG A 154 5.65 11.38 3.64
CA ARG A 154 6.96 10.77 3.75
C ARG A 154 6.97 9.79 4.92
N LEU A 155 7.26 8.51 4.65
CA LEU A 155 7.51 7.50 5.66
C LEU A 155 9.02 7.43 5.92
N ALA A 156 9.40 7.41 7.18
CA ALA A 156 10.77 7.22 7.62
C ALA A 156 10.74 6.45 8.94
N ASP A 157 11.90 5.97 9.41
CA ASP A 157 11.98 5.18 10.63
C ASP A 157 11.19 5.86 11.76
N TYR A 158 10.10 5.19 12.11
CA TYR A 158 9.12 5.45 13.16
C TYR A 158 8.31 6.74 13.02
N SER A 159 8.19 7.30 11.80
CA SER A 159 7.48 8.56 11.61
C SER A 159 6.63 8.62 10.33
N PHE A 160 5.53 9.39 10.43
CA PHE A 160 4.64 9.79 9.35
C PHE A 160 4.75 11.30 9.13
N GLY A 161 5.36 11.74 8.02
CA GLY A 161 5.54 13.14 7.68
C GLY A 161 4.55 13.60 6.60
N PHE A 162 3.36 14.05 7.01
CA PHE A 162 2.39 14.67 6.11
C PHE A 162 2.76 16.12 5.82
N ASP A 163 2.67 16.56 4.56
CA ASP A 163 2.90 17.95 4.16
C ASP A 163 1.75 18.88 4.59
N LYS A 164 0.55 18.35 4.79
CA LYS A 164 -0.63 19.05 5.31
C LYS A 164 -1.60 18.07 5.98
N PRO A 165 -2.50 18.57 6.85
CA PRO A 165 -3.52 17.73 7.49
C PRO A 165 -4.46 17.09 6.48
N LEU A 166 -4.92 15.88 6.80
CA LEU A 166 -6.04 15.21 6.13
C LEU A 166 -7.35 15.84 6.61
N THR A 167 -8.23 16.16 5.66
CA THR A 167 -9.54 16.81 5.90
C THR A 167 -10.68 15.86 5.51
N ALA A 168 -11.94 16.31 5.69
CA ALA A 168 -13.07 15.55 5.15
C ALA A 168 -13.11 15.62 3.62
N GLY A 169 -13.46 14.51 2.97
CA GLY A 169 -13.55 14.39 1.51
C GLY A 169 -12.60 13.35 0.94
N HIS A 170 -12.50 13.38 -0.39
CA HIS A 170 -11.61 12.50 -1.15
C HIS A 170 -10.19 13.02 -1.16
N HIS A 171 -9.22 12.15 -0.89
CA HIS A 171 -7.78 12.45 -0.95
C HIS A 171 -7.03 11.44 -1.81
N VAL A 172 -6.10 11.94 -2.60
CA VAL A 172 -5.04 11.15 -3.25
C VAL A 172 -3.73 11.46 -2.53
N VAL A 173 -3.23 10.49 -1.78
CA VAL A 173 -2.01 10.61 -0.98
C VAL A 173 -0.83 10.02 -1.74
N GLN A 174 0.18 10.83 -2.05
CA GLN A 174 1.44 10.33 -2.60
C GLN A 174 2.42 10.01 -1.49
N VAL A 175 2.89 8.78 -1.49
CA VAL A 175 3.80 8.24 -0.48
C VAL A 175 5.20 8.12 -1.04
N THR A 176 6.18 8.58 -0.26
CA THR A 176 7.60 8.29 -0.45
C THR A 176 8.14 7.64 0.81
N VAL A 177 9.06 6.68 0.66
CA VAL A 177 9.72 6.01 1.78
C VAL A 177 11.18 6.43 1.81
N ALA A 178 11.70 6.83 2.98
CA ALA A 178 13.12 7.12 3.18
C ALA A 178 13.96 5.86 2.96
N PRO A 179 15.22 5.98 2.53
CA PRO A 179 16.14 4.85 2.50
C PRO A 179 16.25 4.19 3.88
N GLY A 180 16.28 2.86 3.92
CA GLY A 180 16.35 2.08 5.15
C GLY A 180 15.38 0.92 5.13
N GLN A 181 14.53 0.84 6.14
CA GLN A 181 13.57 -0.24 6.31
C GLN A 181 12.32 -0.03 5.44
N PRO A 182 11.58 -1.10 5.12
CA PRO A 182 10.24 -0.96 4.53
C PRO A 182 9.27 -0.36 5.54
N HIS A 183 8.32 0.43 5.04
CA HIS A 183 7.24 1.01 5.84
C HIS A 183 5.90 0.83 5.15
N GLU A 184 4.85 0.82 5.94
CA GLU A 184 3.46 0.87 5.47
C GLU A 184 2.70 2.01 6.16
N ILE A 185 1.52 2.29 5.66
CA ILE A 185 0.52 3.09 6.36
C ILE A 185 -0.81 2.34 6.37
N VAL A 186 -1.28 2.02 7.57
CA VAL A 186 -2.65 1.57 7.82
C VAL A 186 -3.42 2.76 8.35
N VAL A 187 -4.51 3.13 7.69
CA VAL A 187 -5.39 4.23 8.14
C VAL A 187 -6.63 3.62 8.78
N VAL A 188 -6.93 4.05 9.99
CA VAL A 188 -8.08 3.57 10.75
C VAL A 188 -8.98 4.71 11.19
N ARG A 189 -10.30 4.49 11.19
CA ARG A 189 -11.28 5.33 11.85
C ARG A 189 -11.52 4.79 13.25
N LEU A 190 -11.23 5.59 14.26
CA LEU A 190 -11.35 5.17 15.66
C LEU A 190 -12.81 5.12 16.09
N ALA A 191 -13.16 4.13 16.89
CA ALA A 191 -14.47 4.08 17.54
C ALA A 191 -14.59 5.23 18.57
N PRO A 192 -15.80 5.69 18.89
CA PRO A 192 -16.00 6.78 19.84
C PRO A 192 -15.24 6.56 21.16
N GLY A 193 -14.42 7.55 21.54
CA GLY A 193 -13.62 7.52 22.77
C GLY A 193 -12.39 6.60 22.74
N LYS A 194 -12.06 6.01 21.59
CA LYS A 194 -10.85 5.20 21.38
C LYS A 194 -9.71 6.01 20.81
N THR A 195 -8.50 5.55 21.06
CA THR A 195 -7.25 6.16 20.59
C THR A 195 -6.49 5.22 19.66
N ILE A 196 -5.50 5.73 18.96
CA ILE A 196 -4.61 4.88 18.15
C ILE A 196 -3.80 3.92 19.03
N GLN A 197 -3.54 4.27 20.28
CA GLN A 197 -2.87 3.40 21.27
C GLN A 197 -3.77 2.22 21.67
N ASP A 198 -5.09 2.42 21.77
CA ASP A 198 -6.04 1.31 22.00
C ASP A 198 -6.01 0.33 20.82
N PHE A 199 -5.93 0.85 19.58
CA PHE A 199 -5.82 0.01 18.38
C PHE A 199 -4.47 -0.71 18.29
N ALA A 200 -3.37 -0.04 18.64
CA ALA A 200 -2.04 -0.65 18.71
C ALA A 200 -2.02 -1.81 19.74
N ALA A 201 -2.52 -1.58 20.94
CA ALA A 201 -2.60 -2.61 21.98
C ALA A 201 -3.50 -3.80 21.59
N TRP A 202 -4.61 -3.52 20.88
CA TRP A 202 -5.46 -4.57 20.33
C TRP A 202 -4.71 -5.36 19.26
N GLY A 203 -3.92 -4.70 18.39
CA GLY A 203 -3.12 -5.35 17.35
C GLY A 203 -2.04 -6.30 17.91
N GLU A 204 -1.47 -6.01 19.07
CA GLU A 204 -0.54 -6.92 19.76
C GLU A 204 -1.22 -8.17 20.32
N LYS A 205 -2.43 -8.01 20.85
CA LYS A 205 -3.21 -9.09 21.45
C LYS A 205 -4.69 -8.92 21.13
N PRO A 206 -5.11 -9.34 19.93
CA PRO A 206 -6.50 -9.21 19.52
C PRO A 206 -7.45 -9.89 20.50
N SER A 207 -8.41 -9.14 21.03
CA SER A 207 -9.45 -9.64 21.93
C SER A 207 -10.73 -8.82 21.73
N GLY A 208 -11.81 -9.49 21.38
CA GLY A 208 -13.07 -8.83 21.03
C GLY A 208 -12.99 -8.03 19.70
N PRO A 209 -13.99 -7.21 19.41
CA PRO A 209 -14.00 -6.40 18.20
C PRO A 209 -12.88 -5.36 18.23
N PRO A 210 -12.28 -5.02 17.05
CA PRO A 210 -11.27 -3.99 16.98
C PRO A 210 -11.84 -2.63 17.43
N PRO A 211 -11.04 -1.79 18.12
CA PRO A 211 -11.47 -0.45 18.56
C PRO A 211 -11.46 0.57 17.43
N ALA A 212 -11.28 0.14 16.19
CA ALA A 212 -11.24 0.97 15.01
C ALA A 212 -11.67 0.18 13.76
N GLU A 213 -12.12 0.88 12.73
CA GLU A 213 -12.39 0.36 11.40
C GLU A 213 -11.22 0.71 10.46
N LEU A 214 -10.72 -0.27 9.70
CA LEU A 214 -9.72 -0.01 8.67
C LEU A 214 -10.39 0.66 7.46
N VAL A 215 -9.83 1.80 7.04
CA VAL A 215 -10.37 2.57 5.91
C VAL A 215 -9.45 2.59 4.69
N GLY A 216 -8.28 1.96 4.79
CA GLY A 216 -7.34 1.83 3.68
C GLY A 216 -5.90 2.15 4.07
N GLY A 217 -5.10 2.51 3.08
CA GLY A 217 -3.68 2.81 3.22
C GLY A 217 -2.83 2.16 2.15
N LEU A 218 -1.54 2.04 2.43
CA LEU A 218 -0.56 1.44 1.53
C LEU A 218 0.20 0.35 2.26
N ALA A 219 0.22 -0.85 1.69
CA ALA A 219 0.95 -2.00 2.19
C ALA A 219 2.47 -1.76 2.18
N PRO A 220 3.28 -2.57 2.89
CA PRO A 220 4.71 -2.35 3.02
C PRO A 220 5.43 -2.14 1.69
N MET A 221 6.30 -1.12 1.65
CA MET A 221 7.16 -0.84 0.50
C MET A 221 8.51 -0.27 0.93
N VAL A 222 9.50 -0.45 0.07
CA VAL A 222 10.81 0.22 0.16
C VAL A 222 10.84 1.46 -0.73
N GLY A 223 11.81 2.35 -0.50
CA GLY A 223 11.94 3.65 -1.16
C GLY A 223 12.45 3.63 -2.61
N GLU A 224 12.04 2.65 -3.45
CA GLU A 224 12.48 2.59 -4.85
C GLU A 224 11.74 3.57 -5.77
N SER A 225 10.46 3.76 -5.53
CA SER A 225 9.56 4.62 -6.33
C SER A 225 8.47 5.18 -5.43
N PRO A 226 7.89 6.34 -5.73
CA PRO A 226 6.66 6.77 -5.08
C PRO A 226 5.54 5.76 -5.30
N ALA A 227 4.53 5.80 -4.42
CA ALA A 227 3.26 5.13 -4.61
C ALA A 227 2.13 6.06 -4.21
N GLN A 228 0.89 5.75 -4.59
CA GLN A 228 -0.27 6.52 -4.17
C GLN A 228 -1.35 5.59 -3.62
N PHE A 229 -2.18 6.10 -2.73
CA PHE A 229 -3.44 5.49 -2.34
C PHE A 229 -4.51 6.56 -2.21
N SER A 230 -5.79 6.16 -2.27
CA SER A 230 -6.91 7.09 -2.11
C SER A 230 -7.68 6.79 -0.84
N LEU A 231 -8.25 7.85 -0.25
CA LEU A 231 -9.09 7.80 0.94
C LEU A 231 -10.30 8.70 0.76
N ASP A 232 -11.45 8.25 1.28
CA ASP A 232 -12.65 9.07 1.47
C ASP A 232 -12.90 9.22 2.96
N LEU A 233 -12.58 10.40 3.51
CA LEU A 233 -12.65 10.66 4.94
C LEU A 233 -13.93 11.42 5.30
N LYS A 234 -14.61 10.96 6.35
CA LYS A 234 -15.74 11.65 7.00
C LYS A 234 -15.23 12.31 8.28
N PRO A 235 -15.92 13.33 8.80
CA PRO A 235 -15.58 13.88 10.12
C PRO A 235 -15.49 12.77 11.19
N GLY A 236 -14.47 12.85 12.06
CA GLY A 236 -14.24 11.85 13.11
C GLY A 236 -12.79 11.80 13.58
N ASP A 237 -12.54 10.86 14.48
CA ASP A 237 -11.20 10.60 15.00
C ASP A 237 -10.56 9.43 14.22
N TYR A 238 -9.31 9.59 13.85
CA TYR A 238 -8.55 8.65 13.01
C TYR A 238 -7.18 8.38 13.60
N GLY A 239 -6.55 7.35 13.07
CA GLY A 239 -5.15 7.07 13.34
C GLY A 239 -4.44 6.47 12.13
N VAL A 240 -3.14 6.63 12.11
CA VAL A 240 -2.22 5.94 11.19
C VAL A 240 -1.22 5.13 12.00
N ILE A 241 -0.85 3.93 11.49
CA ILE A 241 0.02 2.99 12.20
C ILE A 241 0.82 2.14 11.20
N CYS A 242 2.02 1.70 11.59
CA CYS A 242 2.86 0.79 10.84
C CYS A 242 3.13 -0.48 11.64
N PHE A 243 2.74 -1.65 11.11
CA PHE A 243 2.94 -2.96 11.72
C PHE A 243 4.20 -3.68 11.21
N VAL A 244 4.95 -3.08 10.29
CA VAL A 244 6.17 -3.69 9.75
C VAL A 244 7.14 -4.02 10.89
N PRO A 245 7.68 -5.26 10.94
CA PRO A 245 8.68 -5.61 11.94
C PRO A 245 10.00 -4.85 11.72
N ASP A 246 10.56 -4.30 12.79
CA ASP A 246 11.85 -3.63 12.77
C ASP A 246 12.97 -4.62 12.50
N GLY A 247 13.90 -4.24 11.63
CA GLY A 247 15.02 -5.09 11.22
C GLY A 247 16.06 -5.36 12.32
N LYS A 248 16.02 -4.63 13.45
CA LYS A 248 16.99 -4.77 14.55
C LYS A 248 16.49 -5.72 15.63
N ASP A 249 15.19 -5.63 15.99
CA ASP A 249 14.65 -6.39 17.11
C ASP A 249 13.37 -7.18 16.80
N GLY A 250 12.86 -7.05 15.55
CA GLY A 250 11.66 -7.78 15.08
C GLY A 250 10.34 -7.25 15.62
N LYS A 251 10.34 -6.21 16.46
CA LYS A 251 9.10 -5.63 16.98
C LYS A 251 8.44 -4.74 15.93
N PRO A 252 7.11 -4.66 15.89
CA PRO A 252 6.42 -3.75 14.99
C PRO A 252 6.85 -2.29 15.18
N HIS A 253 6.97 -1.54 14.09
CA HIS A 253 7.38 -0.12 14.11
C HIS A 253 6.51 0.75 15.02
N PHE A 254 5.23 0.41 15.22
CA PHE A 254 4.39 1.17 16.14
C PHE A 254 4.87 1.09 17.59
N LEU A 255 5.55 0.02 18.01
CA LEU A 255 6.18 -0.07 19.33
C LEU A 255 7.41 0.85 19.47
N HIS A 256 7.97 1.29 18.35
CA HIS A 256 9.00 2.31 18.29
C HIS A 256 8.44 3.73 18.06
N GLY A 257 7.09 3.89 18.16
CA GLY A 257 6.43 5.18 18.04
C GLY A 257 5.80 5.48 16.68
N MET A 258 5.85 4.54 15.71
CA MET A 258 5.24 4.77 14.39
C MET A 258 3.72 4.57 14.41
N SER A 259 3.06 5.41 15.21
CA SER A 259 1.60 5.55 15.29
C SER A 259 1.22 6.99 15.60
N GLN A 260 0.17 7.51 14.98
CA GLN A 260 -0.26 8.89 15.14
C GLN A 260 -1.77 9.01 15.04
N GLY A 261 -2.41 9.61 16.06
CA GLY A 261 -3.83 9.98 16.02
C GLY A 261 -4.03 11.35 15.38
N PHE A 262 -5.14 11.55 14.68
CA PHE A 262 -5.53 12.85 14.13
C PHE A 262 -7.05 12.98 14.06
N LYS A 263 -7.53 14.23 13.96
CA LYS A 263 -8.95 14.52 13.85
C LYS A 263 -9.28 15.10 12.49
N VAL A 264 -10.32 14.58 11.87
CA VAL A 264 -10.94 15.14 10.67
C VAL A 264 -12.11 16.00 11.11
N ALA A 265 -12.00 17.31 10.89
CA ALA A 265 -13.06 18.26 11.23
C ALA A 265 -14.29 18.11 10.31
N ALA A 266 -15.45 18.61 10.80
CA ALA A 266 -16.69 18.67 10.05
C ALA A 266 -16.65 19.78 8.98
#